data_20824ec19749ecb0849e5ee1b2613dad
#
_entry.id   20824ec19749ecb0849e5ee1b2613dad
#
_cell.length_a   1.000
_cell.length_b   1.000
_cell.length_c   1.000
_cell.angle_alpha   90.00
_cell.angle_beta   90.00
_cell.angle_gamma   90.00
#
_symmetry.space_group_name_H-M   'P 1'
#
loop_
_entity.id
_entity.type
_entity.pdbx_description
1 polymer ?
#
loop_
_entity_poly.entity_id
_entity_poly.type
_entity_poly.pdbx_seq_one_letter_code
_entity_poly.pdbx_strand_id
1 'polypeptide(L)'
;MIPTRKTDEKFYRLFSTFHAFSEHLTKREDNELRDKYDHNAFCYSGQPTEDELRAALAYQKERGDTFLKLEGYEPLANAFGMECEETLTMVLPPETDIRSWKTNPDVSIKAPDADQLEQHELKYYGPLYGDDFTVRNNRNLREKLTYLGAYLGGKLVGDCYIFASDGYVCMDGLLVDEDFRHQYIAMTLMKHIAEKAQERGEILYLHADSEDTPKELYAKMGFQAVDKLYEYLCTDFSKLKI
;
A
#
# COMPACT_ATOMS: atom_id res chain seq x y z
N MET A 1 -8.49 15.90 10.47
CA MET A 1 -8.06 14.58 9.90
C MET A 1 -7.69 14.82 8.45
N ILE A 2 -6.52 14.40 8.03
CA ILE A 2 -6.10 14.49 6.62
C ILE A 2 -7.06 13.62 5.80
N PRO A 3 -7.65 14.13 4.70
CA PRO A 3 -8.73 13.42 4.01
C PRO A 3 -8.35 12.04 3.47
N THR A 4 -7.08 11.85 3.05
CA THR A 4 -6.57 10.56 2.57
C THR A 4 -6.67 9.45 3.61
N ARG A 5 -6.44 9.73 4.90
CA ARG A 5 -6.57 8.74 5.99
C ARG A 5 -7.96 8.08 6.04
N LYS A 6 -9.01 8.84 5.68
CA LYS A 6 -10.37 8.30 5.65
C LYS A 6 -10.57 7.35 4.46
N THR A 7 -9.94 7.66 3.34
CA THR A 7 -9.94 6.78 2.16
C THR A 7 -9.14 5.51 2.45
N ASP A 8 -7.98 5.61 3.10
CA ASP A 8 -7.17 4.46 3.52
C ASP A 8 -7.93 3.56 4.51
N GLU A 9 -8.62 4.15 5.49
CA GLU A 9 -9.47 3.36 6.40
C GLU A 9 -10.54 2.58 5.64
N LYS A 10 -11.20 3.19 4.66
CA LYS A 10 -12.19 2.51 3.83
C LYS A 10 -11.57 1.42 2.96
N PHE A 11 -10.37 1.65 2.44
CA PHE A 11 -9.61 0.63 1.73
C PHE A 11 -9.39 -0.60 2.62
N TYR A 12 -8.84 -0.41 3.81
CA TYR A 12 -8.61 -1.52 4.74
C TYR A 12 -9.91 -2.22 5.18
N ARG A 13 -11.03 -1.50 5.28
CA ARG A 13 -12.34 -2.10 5.61
C ARG A 13 -12.90 -3.02 4.52
N LEU A 14 -12.35 -3.02 3.31
CA LEU A 14 -12.67 -4.03 2.28
C LEU A 14 -12.13 -5.42 2.66
N PHE A 15 -11.06 -5.48 3.45
CA PHE A 15 -10.30 -6.70 3.74
C PHE A 15 -10.36 -7.08 5.22
N SER A 16 -10.42 -6.10 6.10
CA SER A 16 -10.21 -6.27 7.53
C SER A 16 -11.38 -5.72 8.35
N THR A 17 -11.60 -6.33 9.49
CA THR A 17 -12.45 -5.78 10.55
C THR A 17 -11.62 -4.92 11.50
N PHE A 18 -12.28 -3.96 12.16
CA PHE A 18 -11.66 -3.07 13.13
C PHE A 18 -12.42 -3.17 14.45
N HIS A 19 -11.71 -3.38 15.54
CA HIS A 19 -12.30 -3.37 16.88
C HIS A 19 -11.40 -2.66 17.88
N ALA A 20 -12.00 -1.96 18.85
CA ALA A 20 -11.26 -1.35 19.95
C ALA A 20 -10.56 -2.45 20.75
N PHE A 21 -9.26 -2.31 20.97
CA PHE A 21 -8.47 -3.28 21.70
C PHE A 21 -8.12 -2.78 23.10
N SER A 22 -7.65 -1.54 23.20
CA SER A 22 -7.35 -0.85 24.45
C SER A 22 -7.58 0.65 24.30
N GLU A 23 -7.13 1.46 25.26
CA GLU A 23 -7.28 2.92 25.23
C GLU A 23 -6.57 3.52 24.00
N HIS A 24 -5.34 3.03 23.69
CA HIS A 24 -4.52 3.57 22.61
C HIS A 24 -4.47 2.66 21.36
N LEU A 25 -5.03 1.45 21.40
CA LEU A 25 -4.91 0.48 20.32
C LEU A 25 -6.27 0.09 19.74
N THR A 26 -6.36 0.12 18.43
CA THR A 26 -7.43 -0.49 17.63
C THR A 26 -6.84 -1.63 16.83
N LYS A 27 -7.39 -2.83 16.95
CA LYS A 27 -6.96 -3.98 16.15
C LYS A 27 -7.63 -3.94 14.79
N ARG A 28 -6.82 -4.01 13.73
CA ARG A 28 -7.22 -4.29 12.35
C ARG A 28 -6.90 -5.74 12.04
N GLU A 29 -7.83 -6.48 11.45
CA GLU A 29 -7.74 -7.93 11.39
C GLU A 29 -8.37 -8.50 10.12
N ASP A 30 -7.57 -9.20 9.33
CA ASP A 30 -7.97 -9.96 8.14
C ASP A 30 -7.84 -11.46 8.45
N ASN A 31 -8.98 -12.16 8.47
CA ASN A 31 -9.01 -13.60 8.76
C ASN A 31 -8.76 -14.48 7.53
N GLU A 32 -8.83 -13.91 6.33
CA GLU A 32 -8.54 -14.61 5.07
C GLU A 32 -7.04 -14.62 4.76
N LEU A 33 -6.35 -13.49 5.03
CA LEU A 33 -4.91 -13.32 4.83
C LEU A 33 -4.24 -12.93 6.14
N ARG A 34 -4.21 -13.86 7.10
CA ARG A 34 -3.64 -13.62 8.44
C ARG A 34 -2.14 -13.30 8.43
N ASP A 35 -1.44 -13.76 7.41
CA ASP A 35 -0.03 -13.57 7.15
C ASP A 35 0.30 -12.23 6.44
N LYS A 36 -0.72 -11.46 6.04
CA LYS A 36 -0.54 -10.12 5.47
C LYS A 36 -0.44 -9.06 6.59
N TYR A 37 0.76 -8.58 6.85
CA TYR A 37 1.06 -7.67 7.96
C TYR A 37 0.20 -6.41 7.92
N ASP A 38 0.06 -5.76 6.76
CA ASP A 38 -0.68 -4.51 6.59
C ASP A 38 -2.18 -4.66 6.87
N HIS A 39 -2.73 -5.84 6.69
CA HIS A 39 -4.13 -6.14 7.00
C HIS A 39 -4.36 -6.57 8.45
N ASN A 40 -3.28 -6.82 9.21
CA ASN A 40 -3.33 -7.41 10.55
C ASN A 40 -2.51 -6.63 11.59
N ALA A 41 -2.68 -5.31 11.61
CA ALA A 41 -1.94 -4.40 12.49
C ALA A 41 -2.75 -3.98 13.72
N PHE A 42 -2.06 -3.44 14.72
CA PHE A 42 -2.63 -2.59 15.75
C PHE A 42 -2.41 -1.13 15.37
N CYS A 43 -3.50 -0.42 15.06
CA CYS A 43 -3.46 1.02 14.79
C CYS A 43 -3.44 1.76 16.12
N TYR A 44 -2.39 2.54 16.38
CA TYR A 44 -2.30 3.29 17.62
C TYR A 44 -2.71 4.75 17.46
N SER A 45 -3.22 5.31 18.57
CA SER A 45 -3.51 6.72 18.75
C SER A 45 -2.92 7.18 20.08
N GLY A 46 -2.01 8.15 20.05
CA GLY A 46 -1.19 8.52 21.20
C GLY A 46 -0.02 7.55 21.43
N GLN A 47 0.37 7.34 22.68
CA GLN A 47 1.52 6.50 23.06
C GLN A 47 1.03 5.25 23.80
N PRO A 48 1.01 4.07 23.18
CA PRO A 48 0.66 2.82 23.84
C PRO A 48 1.58 2.55 25.04
N THR A 49 1.00 2.07 26.11
CA THR A 49 1.75 1.65 27.31
C THR A 49 2.40 0.27 27.09
N GLU A 50 3.40 -0.05 27.92
CA GLU A 50 4.00 -1.40 27.89
C GLU A 50 2.95 -2.50 28.17
N ASP A 51 1.99 -2.26 29.07
CA ASP A 51 0.96 -3.24 29.39
C ASP A 51 0.01 -3.48 28.19
N GLU A 52 -0.33 -2.44 27.42
CA GLU A 52 -1.11 -2.59 26.18
C GLU A 52 -0.33 -3.38 25.14
N LEU A 53 0.98 -3.16 25.01
CA LEU A 53 1.83 -3.91 24.10
C LEU A 53 2.00 -5.37 24.52
N ARG A 54 2.13 -5.64 25.84
CA ARG A 54 2.11 -7.02 26.37
C ARG A 54 0.79 -7.73 26.08
N ALA A 55 -0.33 -7.02 26.22
CA ALA A 55 -1.64 -7.55 25.87
C ALA A 55 -1.76 -7.83 24.36
N ALA A 56 -1.29 -6.91 23.51
CA ALA A 56 -1.27 -7.10 22.07
C ALA A 56 -0.40 -8.28 21.64
N LEU A 57 0.79 -8.44 22.24
CA LEU A 57 1.67 -9.59 22.01
C LEU A 57 1.03 -10.90 22.46
N ALA A 58 0.38 -10.91 23.63
CA ALA A 58 -0.32 -12.10 24.13
C ALA A 58 -1.46 -12.50 23.18
N TYR A 59 -2.22 -11.53 22.69
CA TYR A 59 -3.28 -11.72 21.70
C TYR A 59 -2.76 -12.36 20.41
N GLN A 60 -1.66 -11.83 19.85
CA GLN A 60 -1.04 -12.39 18.64
C GLN A 60 -0.56 -13.83 18.85
N LYS A 61 0.08 -14.11 19.99
CA LYS A 61 0.53 -15.47 20.36
C LYS A 61 -0.62 -16.45 20.52
N GLU A 62 -1.71 -16.05 21.17
CA GLU A 62 -2.91 -16.89 21.35
C GLU A 62 -3.56 -17.25 20.00
N ARG A 63 -3.55 -16.31 19.07
CA ARG A 63 -4.01 -16.56 17.68
C ARG A 63 -3.04 -17.42 16.86
N GLY A 64 -1.80 -17.60 17.32
CA GLY A 64 -0.74 -18.27 16.57
C GLY A 64 -0.13 -17.39 15.48
N ASP A 65 -0.29 -16.07 15.56
CA ASP A 65 0.36 -15.13 14.65
C ASP A 65 1.84 -14.99 15.01
N THR A 66 2.71 -14.84 14.01
CA THR A 66 4.18 -14.83 14.17
C THR A 66 4.79 -13.45 14.13
N PHE A 67 3.99 -12.42 14.13
CA PHE A 67 4.43 -11.02 14.07
C PHE A 67 3.57 -10.12 14.98
N LEU A 68 4.14 -8.96 15.31
CA LEU A 68 3.43 -7.83 15.91
C LEU A 68 3.71 -6.61 15.03
N LYS A 69 2.65 -5.99 14.49
CA LYS A 69 2.74 -4.75 13.72
C LYS A 69 1.92 -3.66 14.42
N LEU A 70 2.55 -2.48 14.59
CA LEU A 70 1.88 -1.27 15.06
C LEU A 70 1.95 -0.22 13.95
N GLU A 71 0.88 0.54 13.78
CA GLU A 71 0.82 1.63 12.81
C GLU A 71 0.21 2.89 13.42
N GLY A 72 0.76 4.05 13.12
CA GLY A 72 0.21 5.33 13.56
C GLY A 72 0.84 6.52 12.86
N TYR A 73 0.25 7.69 13.07
CA TYR A 73 0.65 8.92 12.37
C TYR A 73 1.56 9.84 13.20
N GLU A 74 2.00 9.39 14.34
CA GLU A 74 2.99 10.05 15.18
C GLU A 74 4.05 9.01 15.59
N PRO A 75 5.34 9.37 15.66
CA PRO A 75 6.34 8.39 16.05
C PRO A 75 6.13 7.94 17.50
N LEU A 76 6.40 6.68 17.78
CA LEU A 76 6.48 6.18 19.15
C LEU A 76 7.71 6.76 19.86
N ALA A 77 7.54 7.19 21.11
CA ALA A 77 8.65 7.64 21.94
C ALA A 77 9.66 6.50 22.24
N ASN A 78 9.18 5.25 22.21
CA ASN A 78 9.98 4.04 22.33
C ASN A 78 9.50 3.01 21.29
N ALA A 79 10.39 2.53 20.46
CA ALA A 79 10.09 1.50 19.47
C ALA A 79 10.03 0.07 20.03
N PHE A 80 10.33 -0.12 21.34
CA PHE A 80 10.27 -1.39 22.05
C PHE A 80 11.04 -2.55 21.38
N GLY A 81 12.10 -2.22 20.61
CA GLY A 81 12.89 -3.19 19.86
C GLY A 81 12.31 -3.60 18.52
N MET A 82 11.23 -2.97 18.06
CA MET A 82 10.68 -3.14 16.72
C MET A 82 11.45 -2.33 15.69
N GLU A 83 11.48 -2.81 14.46
CA GLU A 83 11.97 -2.06 13.31
C GLU A 83 10.90 -1.04 12.90
N CYS A 84 11.31 0.19 12.55
CA CYS A 84 10.42 1.26 12.16
C CYS A 84 10.65 1.61 10.70
N GLU A 85 9.59 1.60 9.91
CA GLU A 85 9.54 2.12 8.55
C GLU A 85 8.63 3.35 8.51
N GLU A 86 8.93 4.28 7.62
CA GLU A 86 8.15 5.50 7.43
C GLU A 86 7.57 5.53 6.02
N THR A 87 6.26 5.57 5.91
CA THR A 87 5.54 5.65 4.64
C THR A 87 4.96 7.06 4.45
N LEU A 88 5.34 7.71 3.36
CA LEU A 88 4.83 9.02 2.97
C LEU A 88 3.52 8.86 2.20
N THR A 89 2.48 9.61 2.58
CA THR A 89 1.33 9.85 1.70
C THR A 89 1.64 11.03 0.80
N MET A 90 1.67 10.81 -0.50
CA MET A 90 1.99 11.82 -1.50
C MET A 90 0.78 12.08 -2.40
N VAL A 91 0.36 13.33 -2.48
CA VAL A 91 -0.82 13.80 -3.22
C VAL A 91 -0.37 14.54 -4.48
N LEU A 92 -1.03 14.28 -5.60
CA LEU A 92 -0.89 15.09 -6.82
C LEU A 92 -1.90 16.25 -6.75
N PRO A 93 -1.43 17.52 -6.62
CA PRO A 93 -2.32 18.67 -6.65
C PRO A 93 -3.18 18.69 -7.93
N PRO A 94 -4.49 19.00 -7.84
CA PRO A 94 -5.40 18.97 -9.00
C PRO A 94 -4.97 19.86 -10.17
N GLU A 95 -4.27 20.96 -9.86
CA GLU A 95 -3.76 21.93 -10.84
C GLU A 95 -2.45 21.50 -11.51
N THR A 96 -1.87 20.36 -11.15
CA THR A 96 -0.61 19.90 -11.72
C THR A 96 -0.73 19.68 -13.23
N ASP A 97 0.16 20.30 -14.01
CA ASP A 97 0.21 20.10 -15.46
C ASP A 97 0.85 18.75 -15.82
N ILE A 98 0.02 17.74 -15.99
CA ILE A 98 0.42 16.38 -16.36
C ILE A 98 0.69 16.19 -17.86
N ARG A 99 0.41 17.21 -18.71
CA ARG A 99 0.62 17.12 -20.16
C ARG A 99 2.10 16.95 -20.52
N SER A 100 2.98 17.51 -19.70
CA SER A 100 4.43 17.41 -19.88
C SER A 100 5.02 16.05 -19.49
N TRP A 101 4.24 15.17 -18.85
CA TRP A 101 4.72 13.85 -18.46
C TRP A 101 5.02 12.98 -19.67
N LYS A 102 6.24 12.46 -19.72
CA LYS A 102 6.68 11.56 -20.78
C LYS A 102 5.98 10.21 -20.64
N THR A 103 5.44 9.73 -21.75
CA THR A 103 4.77 8.43 -21.84
C THR A 103 5.32 7.62 -22.99
N ASN A 104 5.05 6.33 -23.00
CA ASN A 104 5.33 5.47 -24.14
C ASN A 104 4.05 5.34 -24.99
N PRO A 105 4.04 5.87 -26.23
CA PRO A 105 2.85 5.86 -27.08
C PRO A 105 2.44 4.46 -27.58
N ASP A 106 3.35 3.48 -27.51
CA ASP A 106 3.09 2.10 -27.92
C ASP A 106 2.46 1.27 -26.81
N VAL A 107 2.32 1.85 -25.60
CA VAL A 107 1.68 1.21 -24.44
C VAL A 107 0.19 1.48 -24.44
N SER A 108 -0.61 0.41 -24.38
CA SER A 108 -2.05 0.50 -24.14
C SER A 108 -2.39 0.13 -22.69
N ILE A 109 -3.30 0.91 -22.07
CA ILE A 109 -3.76 0.67 -20.71
C ILE A 109 -5.17 0.09 -20.76
N LYS A 110 -5.39 -1.06 -20.10
CA LYS A 110 -6.67 -1.73 -19.97
C LYS A 110 -6.72 -2.61 -18.73
N ALA A 111 -7.91 -3.11 -18.36
CA ALA A 111 -8.03 -4.14 -17.33
C ALA A 111 -7.21 -5.38 -17.73
N PRO A 112 -6.35 -5.90 -16.87
CA PRO A 112 -5.53 -7.06 -17.19
C PRO A 112 -6.36 -8.34 -17.21
N ASP A 113 -5.95 -9.28 -18.06
CA ASP A 113 -6.40 -10.66 -17.97
C ASP A 113 -5.95 -11.27 -16.65
N ALA A 114 -6.83 -12.07 -16.04
CA ALA A 114 -6.61 -12.60 -14.69
C ALA A 114 -5.38 -13.51 -14.59
N ASP A 115 -5.18 -14.38 -15.60
CA ASP A 115 -4.07 -15.33 -15.60
C ASP A 115 -2.75 -14.62 -15.92
N GLN A 116 -2.78 -13.63 -16.83
CA GLN A 116 -1.61 -12.81 -17.13
C GLN A 116 -1.16 -11.99 -15.92
N LEU A 117 -2.11 -11.40 -15.16
CA LEU A 117 -1.81 -10.65 -13.95
C LEU A 117 -1.22 -11.56 -12.87
N GLU A 118 -1.85 -12.71 -12.61
CA GLU A 118 -1.36 -13.67 -11.61
C GLU A 118 0.06 -14.14 -11.94
N GLN A 119 0.35 -14.46 -13.23
CA GLN A 119 1.70 -14.83 -13.65
C GLN A 119 2.71 -13.69 -13.55
N HIS A 120 2.28 -12.45 -13.85
CA HIS A 120 3.14 -11.27 -13.74
C HIS A 120 3.50 -11.01 -12.28
N GLU A 121 2.55 -11.00 -11.37
CA GLU A 121 2.80 -10.80 -9.94
C GLU A 121 3.59 -11.97 -9.32
N LEU A 122 3.30 -13.22 -9.68
CA LEU A 122 4.06 -14.38 -9.22
C LEU A 122 5.55 -14.30 -9.58
N LYS A 123 5.88 -13.80 -10.76
CA LYS A 123 7.28 -13.63 -11.19
C LYS A 123 8.09 -12.76 -10.22
N TYR A 124 7.46 -11.72 -9.63
CA TYR A 124 8.15 -10.72 -8.80
C TYR A 124 7.92 -10.92 -7.30
N TYR A 125 6.71 -11.22 -6.91
CA TYR A 125 6.32 -11.34 -5.50
C TYR A 125 6.44 -12.77 -4.97
N GLY A 126 6.33 -13.79 -5.84
CA GLY A 126 6.49 -15.19 -5.44
C GLY A 126 7.84 -15.46 -4.76
N PRO A 127 8.99 -15.02 -5.30
CA PRO A 127 10.29 -15.17 -4.65
C PRO A 127 10.44 -14.44 -3.31
N LEU A 128 9.65 -13.37 -3.08
CA LEU A 128 9.71 -12.55 -1.86
C LEU A 128 8.79 -13.06 -0.76
N TYR A 129 7.56 -13.46 -1.12
CA TYR A 129 6.49 -13.74 -0.15
C TYR A 129 5.98 -15.19 -0.23
N GLY A 130 6.45 -15.97 -1.21
CA GLY A 130 5.96 -17.30 -1.51
C GLY A 130 4.77 -17.30 -2.48
N ASP A 131 4.73 -18.32 -3.35
CA ASP A 131 3.76 -18.40 -4.44
C ASP A 131 2.32 -18.51 -3.92
N ASP A 132 2.08 -19.33 -2.89
CA ASP A 132 0.73 -19.50 -2.32
C ASP A 132 0.17 -18.18 -1.75
N PHE A 133 0.99 -17.45 -0.98
CA PHE A 133 0.60 -16.14 -0.48
C PHE A 133 0.31 -15.16 -1.61
N THR A 134 1.21 -15.09 -2.61
CA THR A 134 1.06 -14.17 -3.76
C THR A 134 -0.23 -14.44 -4.53
N VAL A 135 -0.58 -15.70 -4.81
CA VAL A 135 -1.81 -16.07 -5.49
C VAL A 135 -3.04 -15.68 -4.66
N ARG A 136 -3.06 -16.01 -3.36
CA ARG A 136 -4.17 -15.66 -2.46
C ARG A 136 -4.36 -14.14 -2.35
N ASN A 137 -3.27 -13.40 -2.19
CA ASN A 137 -3.29 -11.94 -2.11
C ASN A 137 -3.80 -11.31 -3.41
N ASN A 138 -3.27 -11.75 -4.57
CA ASN A 138 -3.73 -11.26 -5.88
C ASN A 138 -5.24 -11.45 -6.07
N ARG A 139 -5.75 -12.65 -5.78
CA ARG A 139 -7.19 -12.94 -5.91
C ARG A 139 -8.03 -12.04 -5.01
N ASN A 140 -7.64 -11.89 -3.74
CA ASN A 140 -8.35 -11.06 -2.77
C ASN A 140 -8.37 -9.57 -3.19
N LEU A 141 -7.23 -9.04 -3.65
CA LEU A 141 -7.14 -7.67 -4.13
C LEU A 141 -7.98 -7.46 -5.40
N ARG A 142 -7.87 -8.35 -6.38
CA ARG A 142 -8.54 -8.28 -7.67
C ARG A 142 -10.07 -8.33 -7.58
N GLU A 143 -10.62 -9.03 -6.59
CA GLU A 143 -12.05 -9.09 -6.35
C GLU A 143 -12.62 -7.76 -5.82
N LYS A 144 -11.81 -6.92 -5.20
CA LYS A 144 -12.23 -5.74 -4.45
C LYS A 144 -11.72 -4.42 -5.04
N LEU A 145 -10.68 -4.47 -5.88
CA LEU A 145 -10.00 -3.30 -6.42
C LEU A 145 -10.03 -3.27 -7.95
N THR A 146 -9.79 -2.10 -8.52
CA THR A 146 -9.67 -1.94 -9.97
C THR A 146 -8.21 -2.05 -10.38
N TYR A 147 -7.85 -3.10 -11.11
CA TYR A 147 -6.53 -3.27 -11.69
C TYR A 147 -6.42 -2.64 -13.06
N LEU A 148 -5.26 -2.04 -13.34
CA LEU A 148 -4.87 -1.50 -14.62
C LEU A 148 -3.59 -2.17 -15.10
N GLY A 149 -3.60 -2.70 -16.30
CA GLY A 149 -2.44 -3.32 -16.94
C GLY A 149 -1.91 -2.47 -18.08
N ALA A 150 -0.59 -2.31 -18.13
CA ALA A 150 0.14 -1.72 -19.25
C ALA A 150 0.58 -2.81 -20.22
N TYR A 151 0.17 -2.70 -21.46
CA TYR A 151 0.46 -3.67 -22.51
C TYR A 151 1.36 -3.07 -23.60
N LEU A 152 2.44 -3.76 -23.93
CA LEU A 152 3.33 -3.42 -25.04
C LEU A 152 3.44 -4.65 -25.98
N GLY A 153 3.08 -4.47 -27.24
CA GLY A 153 3.06 -5.58 -28.20
C GLY A 153 2.12 -6.73 -27.82
N GLY A 154 1.09 -6.45 -27.04
CA GLY A 154 0.13 -7.47 -26.53
C GLY A 154 0.55 -8.21 -25.26
N LYS A 155 1.78 -7.98 -24.77
CA LYS A 155 2.29 -8.54 -23.50
C LYS A 155 1.98 -7.58 -22.37
N LEU A 156 1.53 -8.08 -21.21
CA LEU A 156 1.46 -7.34 -19.95
C LEU A 156 2.89 -7.07 -19.47
N VAL A 157 3.25 -5.79 -19.33
CA VAL A 157 4.61 -5.35 -18.98
C VAL A 157 4.64 -4.47 -17.72
N GLY A 158 3.49 -4.18 -17.16
CA GLY A 158 3.34 -3.50 -15.88
C GLY A 158 1.88 -3.46 -15.47
N ASP A 159 1.64 -3.30 -14.19
CA ASP A 159 0.31 -3.18 -13.60
C ASP A 159 0.34 -2.31 -12.36
N CYS A 160 -0.83 -1.94 -11.90
CA CYS A 160 -1.12 -1.35 -10.60
C CYS A 160 -2.61 -1.54 -10.29
N TYR A 161 -3.00 -1.27 -9.05
CA TYR A 161 -4.43 -1.16 -8.72
C TYR A 161 -4.76 0.22 -8.18
N ILE A 162 -6.04 0.55 -8.25
CA ILE A 162 -6.60 1.79 -7.70
C ILE A 162 -7.78 1.49 -6.77
N PHE A 163 -7.92 2.34 -5.75
CA PHE A 163 -9.09 2.44 -4.90
C PHE A 163 -9.57 3.88 -4.87
N ALA A 164 -10.85 4.11 -5.15
CA ALA A 164 -11.44 5.45 -5.18
C ALA A 164 -12.54 5.58 -4.13
N SER A 165 -12.47 6.61 -3.32
CA SER A 165 -13.50 6.97 -2.33
C SER A 165 -13.39 8.44 -1.93
N ASP A 166 -14.52 9.05 -1.61
CA ASP A 166 -14.61 10.42 -1.04
C ASP A 166 -13.90 11.51 -1.85
N GLY A 167 -13.82 11.37 -3.19
CA GLY A 167 -13.13 12.31 -4.06
C GLY A 167 -11.61 12.12 -4.12
N TYR A 168 -11.10 10.98 -3.64
CA TYR A 168 -9.70 10.59 -3.69
C TYR A 168 -9.53 9.27 -4.43
N VAL A 169 -8.45 9.15 -5.17
CA VAL A 169 -8.00 7.92 -5.85
C VAL A 169 -6.62 7.56 -5.31
N CYS A 170 -6.52 6.45 -4.59
CA CYS A 170 -5.25 5.84 -4.22
C CYS A 170 -4.77 4.95 -5.36
N MET A 171 -3.52 5.12 -5.79
CA MET A 171 -2.83 4.18 -6.67
C MET A 171 -1.78 3.43 -5.85
N ASP A 172 -1.78 2.11 -5.97
CA ASP A 172 -0.83 1.26 -5.25
C ASP A 172 -0.45 0.03 -6.09
N GLY A 173 0.55 -0.75 -5.62
CA GLY A 173 1.02 -1.96 -6.27
C GLY A 173 1.63 -1.72 -7.66
N LEU A 174 2.25 -0.56 -7.90
CA LEU A 174 2.86 -0.25 -9.19
C LEU A 174 4.07 -1.15 -9.48
N LEU A 175 3.89 -2.08 -10.38
CA LEU A 175 4.89 -3.05 -10.81
C LEU A 175 5.20 -2.87 -12.31
N VAL A 176 6.48 -2.89 -12.68
CA VAL A 176 6.94 -2.89 -14.08
C VAL A 176 7.95 -4.00 -14.28
N ASP A 177 7.72 -4.83 -15.30
CA ASP A 177 8.62 -5.91 -15.72
C ASP A 177 10.04 -5.34 -15.95
N GLU A 178 11.05 -5.97 -15.35
CA GLU A 178 12.44 -5.47 -15.35
C GLU A 178 13.00 -5.22 -16.74
N ASP A 179 12.67 -6.08 -17.71
CA ASP A 179 13.09 -5.97 -19.09
C ASP A 179 12.48 -4.73 -19.79
N PHE A 180 11.44 -4.13 -19.22
CA PHE A 180 10.71 -2.98 -19.76
C PHE A 180 10.87 -1.71 -18.91
N ARG A 181 11.73 -1.71 -17.88
CA ARG A 181 12.08 -0.51 -17.12
C ARG A 181 12.74 0.53 -18.01
N HIS A 182 12.68 1.78 -17.59
CA HIS A 182 13.21 2.95 -18.33
C HIS A 182 12.53 3.22 -19.69
N GLN A 183 11.41 2.57 -19.99
CA GLN A 183 10.60 2.77 -21.19
C GLN A 183 9.29 3.54 -20.92
N TYR A 184 9.24 4.31 -19.84
CA TYR A 184 8.09 5.14 -19.43
C TYR A 184 6.80 4.36 -19.14
N ILE A 185 6.86 3.05 -18.88
CA ILE A 185 5.67 2.23 -18.61
C ILE A 185 4.94 2.74 -17.36
N ALA A 186 5.65 2.88 -16.22
CA ALA A 186 5.09 3.41 -14.98
C ALA A 186 4.48 4.80 -15.18
N MET A 187 5.19 5.70 -15.87
CA MET A 187 4.68 7.05 -16.15
C MET A 187 3.44 7.04 -17.04
N THR A 188 3.31 6.07 -17.96
CA THR A 188 2.12 5.91 -18.81
C THR A 188 0.91 5.49 -17.96
N LEU A 189 1.08 4.52 -17.05
CA LEU A 189 0.04 4.12 -16.07
C LEU A 189 -0.38 5.30 -15.21
N MET A 190 0.58 5.96 -14.57
CA MET A 190 0.33 7.09 -13.67
C MET A 190 -0.37 8.25 -14.37
N LYS A 191 0.05 8.59 -15.61
CA LYS A 191 -0.60 9.64 -16.40
C LYS A 191 -2.05 9.29 -16.72
N HIS A 192 -2.30 8.05 -17.14
CA HIS A 192 -3.66 7.58 -17.41
C HIS A 192 -4.57 7.72 -16.19
N ILE A 193 -4.08 7.35 -15.00
CA ILE A 193 -4.85 7.48 -13.75
C ILE A 193 -5.06 8.95 -13.39
N ALA A 194 -4.01 9.79 -13.50
CA ALA A 194 -4.08 11.21 -13.20
C ALA A 194 -5.07 11.95 -14.12
N GLU A 195 -5.07 11.64 -15.44
CA GLU A 195 -6.05 12.16 -16.39
C GLU A 195 -7.48 11.81 -15.98
N LYS A 196 -7.72 10.56 -15.60
CA LYS A 196 -9.05 10.11 -15.15
C LYS A 196 -9.47 10.72 -13.83
N ALA A 197 -8.57 10.90 -12.89
CA ALA A 197 -8.83 11.57 -11.63
C ALA A 197 -9.19 13.06 -11.88
N GLN A 198 -8.40 13.78 -12.69
CA GLN A 198 -8.67 15.18 -13.02
C GLN A 198 -9.99 15.34 -13.78
N GLU A 199 -10.32 14.48 -14.74
CA GLU A 199 -11.62 14.48 -15.45
C GLU A 199 -12.83 14.36 -14.49
N ARG A 200 -12.67 13.64 -13.37
CA ARG A 200 -13.71 13.42 -12.37
C ARG A 200 -13.68 14.43 -11.21
N GLY A 201 -12.70 15.31 -11.18
CA GLY A 201 -12.48 16.22 -10.05
C GLY A 201 -12.01 15.49 -8.78
N GLU A 202 -11.37 14.34 -8.92
CA GLU A 202 -10.79 13.53 -7.84
C GLU A 202 -9.32 13.87 -7.66
N ILE A 203 -8.80 13.64 -6.46
CA ILE A 203 -7.41 13.86 -6.10
C ILE A 203 -6.66 12.53 -6.11
N LEU A 204 -5.65 12.40 -6.99
CA LEU A 204 -4.77 11.24 -7.01
C LEU A 204 -3.76 11.32 -5.87
N TYR A 205 -3.58 10.21 -5.16
CA TYR A 205 -2.51 10.05 -4.17
C TYR A 205 -1.92 8.64 -4.22
N LEU A 206 -0.78 8.48 -3.58
CA LEU A 206 -0.07 7.21 -3.45
C LEU A 206 0.70 7.18 -2.12
N HIS A 207 1.16 6.00 -1.78
CA HIS A 207 2.08 5.78 -0.67
C HIS A 207 3.48 5.47 -1.20
N ALA A 208 4.50 6.00 -0.54
CA ALA A 208 5.90 5.78 -0.90
C ALA A 208 6.74 5.61 0.37
N ASP A 209 7.61 4.62 0.38
CA ASP A 209 8.63 4.49 1.41
C ASP A 209 9.48 5.78 1.49
N SER A 210 9.71 6.26 2.71
CA SER A 210 10.47 7.51 2.93
C SER A 210 11.96 7.35 2.62
N GLU A 211 12.48 6.14 2.54
CA GLU A 211 13.88 5.86 2.26
C GLU A 211 14.13 5.38 0.82
N ASP A 212 13.08 4.95 0.09
CA ASP A 212 13.22 4.41 -1.26
C ASP A 212 13.23 5.50 -2.34
N THR A 213 13.87 5.19 -3.47
CA THR A 213 14.07 6.08 -4.63
C THR A 213 12.79 6.48 -5.39
N PRO A 214 11.70 5.69 -5.44
CA PRO A 214 10.46 6.07 -6.10
C PRO A 214 9.87 7.41 -5.64
N LYS A 215 10.03 7.79 -4.36
CA LYS A 215 9.56 9.09 -3.85
C LYS A 215 10.12 10.28 -4.63
N GLU A 216 11.39 10.18 -5.09
CA GLU A 216 12.01 11.24 -5.87
C GLU A 216 11.40 11.38 -7.28
N LEU A 217 11.00 10.25 -7.88
CA LEU A 217 10.27 10.24 -9.14
C LEU A 217 8.91 10.91 -8.95
N TYR A 218 8.16 10.54 -7.92
CA TYR A 218 6.86 11.12 -7.63
C TYR A 218 6.96 12.63 -7.36
N ALA A 219 7.96 13.08 -6.60
CA ALA A 219 8.21 14.50 -6.38
C ALA A 219 8.51 15.25 -7.68
N LYS A 220 9.32 14.68 -8.58
CA LYS A 220 9.59 15.24 -9.92
C LYS A 220 8.34 15.28 -10.81
N MET A 221 7.38 14.40 -10.59
CA MET A 221 6.08 14.39 -11.27
C MET A 221 5.09 15.39 -10.67
N GLY A 222 5.43 16.05 -9.57
CA GLY A 222 4.61 17.08 -8.92
C GLY A 222 3.83 16.58 -7.70
N PHE A 223 4.01 15.33 -7.28
CA PHE A 223 3.42 14.84 -6.03
C PHE A 223 4.08 15.52 -4.83
N GLN A 224 3.28 15.82 -3.82
CA GLN A 224 3.69 16.48 -2.59
C GLN A 224 3.40 15.59 -1.39
N ALA A 225 4.37 15.39 -0.52
CA ALA A 225 4.16 14.67 0.74
C ALA A 225 3.28 15.51 1.66
N VAL A 226 2.18 14.93 2.13
CA VAL A 226 1.17 15.60 2.97
C VAL A 226 0.98 14.93 4.31
N ASP A 227 1.40 13.66 4.43
CA ASP A 227 1.26 12.88 5.65
C ASP A 227 2.35 11.83 5.75
N LYS A 228 2.53 11.27 6.95
CA LYS A 228 3.47 10.21 7.22
C LYS A 228 2.84 9.17 8.15
N LEU A 229 2.94 7.90 7.76
CA LEU A 229 2.61 6.74 8.58
C LEU A 229 3.91 6.16 9.15
N TYR A 230 3.91 5.84 10.43
CA TYR A 230 4.99 5.11 11.11
C TYR A 230 4.54 3.68 11.32
N GLU A 231 5.33 2.74 10.84
CA GLU A 231 5.04 1.32 10.85
C GLU A 231 6.12 0.58 11.64
N TYR A 232 5.74 -0.01 12.76
CA TYR A 232 6.65 -0.75 13.62
C TYR A 232 6.36 -2.24 13.47
N LEU A 233 7.35 -3.01 13.04
CA LEU A 233 7.21 -4.44 12.80
C LEU A 233 8.18 -5.25 13.66
N CYS A 234 7.70 -6.33 14.24
CA CYS A 234 8.47 -7.35 14.89
C CYS A 234 8.04 -8.72 14.42
N THR A 235 8.91 -9.46 13.77
CA THR A 235 8.72 -10.86 13.34
C THR A 235 9.46 -11.87 14.22
N ASP A 236 10.25 -11.39 15.17
CA ASP A 236 10.94 -12.20 16.19
C ASP A 236 10.65 -11.64 17.57
N PHE A 237 9.67 -12.23 18.24
CA PHE A 237 9.21 -11.77 19.56
C PHE A 237 10.28 -11.77 20.66
N SER A 238 11.41 -12.47 20.46
CA SER A 238 12.53 -12.42 21.40
C SER A 238 13.28 -11.09 21.40
N LYS A 239 13.10 -10.28 20.38
CA LYS A 239 13.71 -8.95 20.24
C LYS A 239 12.91 -7.85 20.95
N LEU A 240 11.65 -8.11 21.30
CA LEU A 240 10.80 -7.14 21.96
C LEU A 240 11.31 -6.79 23.37
N LYS A 241 11.33 -5.51 23.68
CA LYS A 241 11.76 -4.94 24.96
C LYS A 241 10.55 -4.37 25.73
N ILE A 242 9.58 -5.24 26.03
CA ILE A 242 8.33 -4.94 26.74
C ILE A 242 8.12 -5.84 27.96
#